data_5670c1b72ae996970b7c3f790c3776d9
#
_entry.id   5670c1b72ae996970b7c3f790c3776d9
#
_cell.length_a   1.000
_cell.length_b   1.000
_cell.length_c   1.000
_cell.angle_alpha   90.00
_cell.angle_beta   90.00
_cell.angle_gamma   90.00
#
_symmetry.space_group_name_H-M   'P 1'
#
loop_
_entity.id
_entity.type
_entity.pdbx_description
1 polymer ?
#
loop_
_entity_poly.entity_id
_entity_poly.type
_entity_poly.pdbx_seq_one_letter_code
_entity_poly.pdbx_strand_id
1 'polypeptide(L)'
;ARNQNAGVPLALGWNLSAADRGILEGMAPAFGMKLLPVSPADAGKTVAQLLGEVETKVSRTLVLEPGAYPPALVLANFKEKDLDTLLDLMKQAQVIIPLKAVVTPSNKNWVFGDLLAHLSEEHTAFTAAAKEQA
;
A
#
# COMPACT_ATOMS: atom_id res chain seq x y z
N ALA A 1 -11.22 21.33 -3.29
CA ALA A 1 -11.70 20.35 -2.33
C ALA A 1 -10.68 20.17 -1.19
N ARG A 2 -11.16 19.98 0.00
CA ARG A 2 -10.29 19.76 1.15
C ARG A 2 -9.79 18.32 1.17
N ASN A 3 -8.52 18.17 1.45
CA ASN A 3 -7.97 16.86 1.76
C ASN A 3 -8.37 16.48 3.18
N GLN A 4 -9.36 15.61 3.32
CA GLN A 4 -9.89 15.17 4.61
C GLN A 4 -8.92 14.28 5.38
N ASN A 5 -7.91 13.76 4.70
CA ASN A 5 -6.93 12.84 5.28
C ASN A 5 -5.56 13.49 5.51
N ALA A 6 -5.48 14.82 5.43
CA ALA A 6 -4.20 15.53 5.60
C ALA A 6 -3.59 15.21 6.96
N GLY A 7 -2.35 14.72 6.96
CA GLY A 7 -1.62 14.41 8.17
C GLY A 7 -2.03 13.12 8.87
N VAL A 8 -3.11 12.47 8.43
CA VAL A 8 -3.54 11.19 9.00
C VAL A 8 -2.72 10.07 8.40
N PRO A 9 -2.13 9.18 9.21
CA PRO A 9 -1.46 7.99 8.66
C PRO A 9 -2.46 7.13 7.87
N LEU A 10 -2.09 6.77 6.65
CA LEU A 10 -2.95 6.01 5.75
C LEU A 10 -2.22 4.78 5.23
N ALA A 11 -2.95 3.68 5.09
CA ALA A 11 -2.44 2.45 4.51
C ALA A 11 -3.34 2.04 3.35
N LEU A 12 -2.81 2.08 2.13
CA LEU A 12 -3.50 1.59 0.95
C LEU A 12 -3.24 0.10 0.84
N GLY A 13 -4.30 -0.71 0.87
CA GLY A 13 -4.19 -2.16 0.83
C GLY A 13 -4.68 -2.73 -0.48
N TRP A 14 -3.88 -3.58 -1.12
CA TRP A 14 -4.22 -4.29 -2.34
C TRP A 14 -4.15 -5.79 -2.10
N ASN A 15 -5.20 -6.50 -2.49
CA ASN A 15 -5.24 -7.97 -2.45
C ASN A 15 -4.93 -8.56 -1.07
N LEU A 16 -5.29 -7.84 0.00
CA LEU A 16 -5.10 -8.35 1.36
C LEU A 16 -6.10 -9.45 1.67
N SER A 17 -5.63 -10.50 2.36
CA SER A 17 -6.54 -11.52 2.87
C SER A 17 -7.46 -10.93 3.93
N ALA A 18 -8.61 -11.56 4.15
CA ALA A 18 -9.52 -11.11 5.20
C ALA A 18 -8.86 -11.16 6.58
N ALA A 19 -8.02 -12.17 6.83
CA ALA A 19 -7.31 -12.32 8.09
C ALA A 19 -6.30 -11.18 8.29
N ASP A 20 -5.47 -10.89 7.28
CA ASP A 20 -4.46 -9.83 7.37
C ASP A 20 -5.12 -8.46 7.52
N ARG A 21 -6.19 -8.22 6.74
CA ARG A 21 -6.93 -6.96 6.84
C ARG A 21 -7.52 -6.78 8.24
N GLY A 22 -8.10 -7.83 8.81
CA GLY A 22 -8.64 -7.77 10.16
C GLY A 22 -7.60 -7.45 11.22
N ILE A 23 -6.41 -8.03 11.10
CA ILE A 23 -5.29 -7.76 12.01
C ILE A 23 -4.83 -6.31 11.88
N LEU A 24 -4.68 -5.82 10.65
CA LEU A 24 -4.28 -4.43 10.41
C LEU A 24 -5.33 -3.44 10.92
N GLU A 25 -6.60 -3.73 10.73
CA GLU A 25 -7.68 -2.90 11.27
C GLU A 25 -7.65 -2.88 12.79
N GLY A 26 -7.29 -3.99 13.43
CA GLY A 26 -7.12 -4.05 14.88
C GLY A 26 -5.95 -3.22 15.38
N MET A 27 -4.90 -3.05 14.57
CA MET A 27 -3.75 -2.22 14.92
C MET A 27 -4.00 -0.73 14.67
N ALA A 28 -4.93 -0.40 13.78
CA ALA A 28 -5.13 0.96 13.29
C ALA A 28 -5.33 2.01 14.41
N PRO A 29 -6.14 1.75 15.46
CA PRO A 29 -6.32 2.75 16.52
C PRO A 29 -5.02 3.13 17.24
N ALA A 30 -4.08 2.20 17.36
CA ALA A 30 -2.81 2.47 18.05
C ALA A 30 -1.98 3.54 17.35
N PHE A 31 -2.15 3.70 16.03
CA PHE A 31 -1.41 4.66 15.23
C PHE A 31 -2.28 5.82 14.73
N GLY A 32 -3.57 5.79 15.01
CA GLY A 32 -4.50 6.73 14.39
C GLY A 32 -4.56 6.57 12.87
N MET A 33 -4.22 5.40 12.34
CA MET A 33 -4.20 5.18 10.91
C MET A 33 -5.54 4.71 10.37
N LYS A 34 -5.74 4.92 9.07
CA LYS A 34 -6.88 4.37 8.35
C LYS A 34 -6.39 3.39 7.31
N LEU A 35 -7.02 2.24 7.24
CA LEU A 35 -6.76 1.26 6.18
C LEU A 35 -7.74 1.51 5.05
N LEU A 36 -7.21 1.77 3.86
CA LEU A 36 -8.01 2.08 2.67
C LEU A 36 -7.81 0.95 1.64
N PRO A 37 -8.77 0.05 1.52
CA PRO A 37 -8.68 -0.99 0.49
C PRO A 37 -8.77 -0.38 -0.90
N VAL A 38 -7.92 -0.83 -1.81
CA VAL A 38 -7.95 -0.39 -3.21
C VAL A 38 -8.63 -1.47 -4.03
N SER A 39 -9.70 -1.09 -4.72
CA SER A 39 -10.42 -2.04 -5.57
C SER A 39 -9.75 -2.17 -6.95
N PRO A 40 -9.99 -3.28 -7.68
CA PRO A 40 -9.47 -3.41 -9.03
C PRO A 40 -9.84 -2.26 -9.97
N ALA A 41 -11.01 -1.67 -9.79
CA ALA A 41 -11.48 -0.57 -10.62
C ALA A 41 -10.73 0.75 -10.35
N ASP A 42 -10.07 0.86 -9.20
CA ASP A 42 -9.37 2.08 -8.80
C ASP A 42 -7.88 2.06 -9.17
N ALA A 43 -7.40 1.00 -9.81
CA ALA A 43 -5.99 0.85 -10.14
C ALA A 43 -5.46 1.90 -11.11
N GLY A 44 -6.35 2.55 -11.88
CA GLY A 44 -5.98 3.63 -12.80
C GLY A 44 -5.80 5.00 -12.15
N LYS A 45 -6.13 5.12 -10.86
CA LYS A 45 -5.94 6.36 -10.12
C LYS A 45 -4.51 6.46 -9.62
N THR A 46 -4.03 7.69 -9.43
CA THR A 46 -2.71 7.89 -8.82
C THR A 46 -2.78 7.60 -7.32
N VAL A 47 -1.62 7.36 -6.72
CA VAL A 47 -1.52 7.21 -5.27
C VAL A 47 -2.11 8.43 -4.56
N ALA A 48 -1.78 9.63 -5.01
CA ALA A 48 -2.31 10.87 -4.43
C ALA A 48 -3.83 10.94 -4.47
N GLN A 49 -4.44 10.50 -5.58
CA GLN A 49 -5.90 10.45 -5.68
C GLN A 49 -6.51 9.46 -4.69
N LEU A 50 -5.88 8.30 -4.52
CA LEU A 50 -6.36 7.28 -3.57
C LEU A 50 -6.22 7.74 -2.13
N LEU A 51 -5.22 8.57 -1.84
CA LEU A 51 -5.02 9.16 -0.52
C LEU A 51 -5.97 10.34 -0.24
N GLY A 52 -6.71 10.79 -1.25
CA GLY A 52 -7.61 11.93 -1.11
C GLY A 52 -6.91 13.28 -1.18
N GLU A 53 -5.65 13.33 -1.62
CA GLU A 53 -4.89 14.59 -1.71
C GLU A 53 -5.28 15.46 -2.89
N VAL A 54 -5.85 14.84 -3.95
CA VAL A 54 -6.30 15.55 -5.14
C VAL A 54 -7.67 15.03 -5.54
N GLU A 55 -8.37 15.79 -6.40
CA GLU A 55 -9.68 15.39 -6.87
C GLU A 55 -9.64 14.09 -7.67
N THR A 56 -10.70 13.31 -7.52
CA THR A 56 -10.76 11.97 -8.07
C THR A 56 -11.11 12.00 -9.55
N LYS A 57 -10.10 12.10 -10.39
CA LYS A 57 -10.22 11.81 -11.82
C LYS A 57 -9.33 10.62 -12.10
N VAL A 58 -9.84 9.69 -12.89
CA VAL A 58 -9.04 8.54 -13.29
C VAL A 58 -7.93 9.03 -14.21
N SER A 59 -6.69 8.82 -13.82
CA SER A 59 -5.52 9.26 -14.62
C SER A 59 -5.35 8.42 -15.87
N ARG A 60 -5.82 7.18 -15.80
CA ARG A 60 -5.74 6.23 -16.89
C ARG A 60 -6.82 5.17 -16.68
N THR A 61 -7.42 4.70 -17.77
CA THR A 61 -8.37 3.59 -17.68
C THR A 61 -7.59 2.30 -17.49
N LEU A 62 -7.60 1.81 -16.27
CA LEU A 62 -6.91 0.58 -15.91
C LEU A 62 -7.72 -0.14 -14.85
N VAL A 63 -8.16 -1.36 -15.19
CA VAL A 63 -8.86 -2.24 -14.26
C VAL A 63 -8.02 -3.51 -14.15
N LEU A 64 -7.61 -3.84 -12.92
CA LEU A 64 -6.85 -5.06 -12.68
C LEU A 64 -7.79 -6.20 -12.32
N GLU A 65 -7.36 -7.41 -12.66
CA GLU A 65 -8.06 -8.61 -12.18
C GLU A 65 -7.96 -8.68 -10.66
N PRO A 66 -9.03 -9.11 -9.96
CA PRO A 66 -8.91 -9.43 -8.54
C PRO A 66 -7.81 -10.46 -8.33
N GLY A 67 -6.88 -10.20 -7.44
CA GLY A 67 -5.75 -11.08 -7.20
C GLY A 67 -4.56 -10.87 -8.12
N ALA A 68 -4.63 -9.90 -9.06
CA ALA A 68 -3.46 -9.51 -9.83
C ALA A 68 -2.39 -8.96 -8.87
N TYR A 69 -1.15 -9.36 -9.06
CA TYR A 69 -0.02 -9.04 -8.19
C TYR A 69 -0.18 -9.57 -6.76
N PRO A 70 0.93 -9.81 -6.05
CA PRO A 70 0.89 -10.19 -4.64
C PRO A 70 0.27 -9.10 -3.76
N PRO A 71 -0.16 -9.44 -2.54
CA PRO A 71 -0.66 -8.44 -1.60
C PRO A 71 0.32 -7.28 -1.43
N ALA A 72 -0.22 -6.07 -1.33
CA ALA A 72 0.58 -4.86 -1.23
C ALA A 72 0.04 -3.93 -0.15
N LEU A 73 0.95 -3.20 0.49
CA LEU A 73 0.63 -2.19 1.48
C LEU A 73 1.46 -0.94 1.19
N VAL A 74 0.78 0.17 0.92
CA VAL A 74 1.41 1.45 0.63
C VAL A 74 1.08 2.40 1.77
N LEU A 75 2.11 2.87 2.48
CA LEU A 75 1.97 3.60 3.73
C LEU A 75 2.28 5.09 3.53
N ALA A 76 1.39 5.96 4.03
CA ALA A 76 1.53 7.40 3.88
C ALA A 76 1.38 8.11 5.22
N ASN A 77 2.12 9.20 5.40
CA ASN A 77 2.02 10.11 6.54
C ASN A 77 2.42 9.49 7.87
N PHE A 78 3.20 8.42 7.86
CA PHE A 78 3.70 7.81 9.09
C PHE A 78 4.98 8.53 9.54
N LYS A 79 5.09 8.75 10.84
CA LYS A 79 6.37 9.12 11.44
C LYS A 79 7.27 7.90 11.42
N GLU A 80 8.57 8.12 11.28
CA GLU A 80 9.54 7.02 11.18
C GLU A 80 9.41 6.03 12.33
N LYS A 81 9.26 6.53 13.55
CA LYS A 81 9.09 5.70 14.74
C LYS A 81 7.84 4.84 14.67
N ASP A 82 6.72 5.43 14.24
CA ASP A 82 5.46 4.72 14.11
C ASP A 82 5.51 3.68 13.00
N LEU A 83 6.18 4.02 11.90
CA LEU A 83 6.39 3.08 10.80
C LEU A 83 7.15 1.85 11.26
N ASP A 84 8.26 2.04 11.98
CA ASP A 84 9.05 0.95 12.52
C ASP A 84 8.24 0.08 13.47
N THR A 85 7.44 0.71 14.35
CA THR A 85 6.59 -0.01 15.28
C THR A 85 5.53 -0.82 14.56
N LEU A 86 4.89 -0.24 13.55
CA LEU A 86 3.89 -0.95 12.76
C LEU A 86 4.49 -2.19 12.08
N LEU A 87 5.66 -2.05 11.45
CA LEU A 87 6.32 -3.15 10.77
C LEU A 87 6.70 -4.27 11.75
N ASP A 88 7.18 -3.90 12.95
CA ASP A 88 7.49 -4.87 14.00
C ASP A 88 6.24 -5.63 14.47
N LEU A 89 5.13 -4.91 14.68
CA LEU A 89 3.87 -5.53 15.10
C LEU A 89 3.33 -6.47 14.03
N MET A 90 3.45 -6.09 12.76
CA MET A 90 3.06 -6.96 11.65
C MET A 90 3.88 -8.25 11.66
N LYS A 91 5.18 -8.13 11.87
CA LYS A 91 6.07 -9.29 11.95
C LYS A 91 5.69 -10.20 13.10
N GLN A 92 5.43 -9.64 14.29
CA GLN A 92 5.02 -10.40 15.47
C GLN A 92 3.67 -11.10 15.26
N ALA A 93 2.76 -10.47 14.54
CA ALA A 93 1.45 -11.01 14.22
C ALA A 93 1.47 -11.95 13.01
N GLN A 94 2.65 -12.15 12.40
CA GLN A 94 2.83 -12.99 11.21
C GLN A 94 2.02 -12.49 10.01
N VAL A 95 1.83 -11.17 9.92
CA VAL A 95 1.24 -10.54 8.74
C VAL A 95 2.36 -10.32 7.74
N ILE A 96 2.41 -11.16 6.71
CA ILE A 96 3.44 -11.11 5.69
C ILE A 96 2.84 -10.56 4.41
N ILE A 97 3.23 -9.33 4.07
CA ILE A 97 2.76 -8.65 2.86
C ILE A 97 3.98 -8.44 1.97
N PRO A 98 4.06 -9.17 0.84
CA PRO A 98 5.26 -9.15 -0.01
C PRO A 98 5.61 -7.79 -0.58
N LEU A 99 4.61 -6.98 -0.94
CA LEU A 99 4.85 -5.69 -1.56
C LEU A 99 4.54 -4.59 -0.54
N LYS A 100 5.56 -3.83 -0.17
CA LYS A 100 5.40 -2.70 0.76
C LYS A 100 6.14 -1.49 0.21
N ALA A 101 5.53 -0.33 0.34
CA ALA A 101 6.14 0.94 -0.06
C ALA A 101 5.69 2.05 0.88
N VAL A 102 6.54 3.05 1.00
CA VAL A 102 6.20 4.30 1.70
C VAL A 102 6.00 5.37 0.64
N VAL A 103 4.93 6.15 0.78
CA VAL A 103 4.63 7.23 -0.16
C VAL A 103 5.70 8.31 -0.06
N THR A 104 6.24 8.68 -1.20
CA THR A 104 7.24 9.74 -1.34
C THR A 104 6.71 10.81 -2.29
N PRO A 105 7.34 12.01 -2.33
CA PRO A 105 6.96 13.01 -3.33
C PRO A 105 7.08 12.51 -4.77
N SER A 106 7.98 11.55 -5.03
CA SER A 106 8.13 10.96 -6.37
C SER A 106 7.01 9.99 -6.70
N ASN A 107 6.73 9.03 -5.82
CA ASN A 107 5.82 7.93 -6.17
C ASN A 107 4.35 8.26 -5.98
N LYS A 108 4.01 9.31 -5.27
CA LYS A 108 2.60 9.66 -5.08
C LYS A 108 1.89 10.07 -6.37
N ASN A 109 2.64 10.43 -7.40
CA ASN A 109 2.09 10.76 -8.71
C ASN A 109 2.00 9.57 -9.65
N TRP A 110 2.46 8.40 -9.22
CA TRP A 110 2.36 7.18 -10.01
C TRP A 110 0.92 6.68 -10.01
N VAL A 111 0.49 6.13 -11.14
CA VAL A 111 -0.74 5.33 -11.19
C VAL A 111 -0.54 4.11 -10.30
N PHE A 112 -1.54 3.80 -9.47
CA PHE A 112 -1.40 2.76 -8.46
C PHE A 112 -1.04 1.40 -9.07
N GLY A 113 -1.69 1.03 -10.18
CA GLY A 113 -1.38 -0.21 -10.87
C GLY A 113 0.06 -0.28 -11.39
N ASP A 114 0.59 0.85 -11.83
CA ASP A 114 1.99 0.92 -12.27
C ASP A 114 2.94 0.76 -11.09
N LEU A 115 2.59 1.32 -9.93
CA LEU A 115 3.37 1.12 -8.71
C LEU A 115 3.38 -0.34 -8.29
N LEU A 116 2.23 -1.01 -8.35
CA LEU A 116 2.16 -2.45 -8.06
C LEU A 116 3.07 -3.26 -8.98
N ALA A 117 3.04 -2.96 -10.27
CA ALA A 117 3.89 -3.65 -11.25
C ALA A 117 5.37 -3.47 -10.91
N HIS A 118 5.77 -2.24 -10.58
CA HIS A 118 7.15 -1.93 -10.22
C HIS A 118 7.58 -2.68 -8.95
N LEU A 119 6.74 -2.65 -7.92
CA LEU A 119 7.03 -3.35 -6.66
C LEU A 119 7.10 -4.87 -6.86
N SER A 120 6.24 -5.41 -7.71
CA SER A 120 6.23 -6.82 -8.04
C SER A 120 7.52 -7.23 -8.77
N GLU A 121 7.98 -6.42 -9.71
CA GLU A 121 9.23 -6.65 -10.43
C GLU A 121 10.43 -6.63 -9.46
N GLU A 122 10.49 -5.65 -8.58
CA GLU A 122 11.56 -5.56 -7.57
C GLU A 122 11.55 -6.78 -6.64
N HIS A 123 10.38 -7.19 -6.20
CA HIS A 123 10.24 -8.35 -5.32
C HIS A 123 10.70 -9.63 -6.02
N THR A 124 10.32 -9.83 -7.28
CA THR A 124 10.72 -10.99 -8.07
C THR A 124 12.23 -11.03 -8.25
N ALA A 125 12.84 -9.90 -8.59
CA ALA A 125 14.28 -9.80 -8.77
C ALA A 125 15.03 -10.08 -7.47
N PHE A 126 14.54 -9.55 -6.35
CA PHE A 126 15.13 -9.79 -5.04
C PHE A 126 15.05 -11.27 -4.66
N THR A 127 13.91 -11.90 -4.88
CA THR A 127 13.70 -13.32 -4.57
C THR A 127 14.58 -14.21 -5.44
N ALA A 128 14.72 -13.90 -6.73
CA ALA A 128 15.59 -14.66 -7.63
C ALA A 128 17.06 -14.54 -7.20
N ALA A 129 17.52 -13.33 -6.85
CA ALA A 129 18.88 -13.11 -6.38
C ALA A 129 19.15 -13.87 -5.08
N ALA A 130 18.20 -13.88 -4.15
CA ALA A 130 18.33 -14.61 -2.90
C ALA A 130 18.44 -16.11 -3.13
N LYS A 131 17.70 -16.67 -4.08
CA LYS A 131 17.77 -18.08 -4.45
C LYS A 131 19.10 -18.44 -5.07
N GLU A 132 19.68 -17.56 -5.89
CA GLU A 132 20.96 -17.78 -6.53
C GLU A 132 22.12 -17.79 -5.53
N GLN A 133 21.95 -17.09 -4.42
CA GLN A 133 22.97 -16.98 -3.37
C GLN A 133 22.85 -18.09 -2.32
N ALA A 134 21.76 -18.82 -2.34
CA ALA A 134 21.50 -19.86 -1.35
C ALA A 134 22.27 -21.15 -1.60
#